data_3c9727eaabb84029c1ce844957edbfb6
#
_entry.id   3c9727eaabb84029c1ce844957edbfb6
#
_cell.length_a   1.000
_cell.length_b   1.000
_cell.length_c   1.000
_cell.angle_alpha   90.00
_cell.angle_beta   90.00
_cell.angle_gamma   90.00
#
_symmetry.space_group_name_H-M   'P 1'
#
loop_
_entity.id
_entity.type
_entity.pdbx_description
1 polymer ?
#
loop_
_entity_poly.entity_id
_entity_poly.type
_entity_poly.pdbx_seq_one_letter_code
_entity_poly.pdbx_strand_id
1 'polypeptide(L)'
;LINAGRGSLIDEAALLDHLDKGHLRFAMLDVFATEPLAPDHPFWHHPRLILTPHVAADTILEEAVRQIAARLRALSSGQPVNGLVDRQRGY
;
A
#
# COMPACT_ATOMS: atom_id res chain seq x y z
N LEU A 1 1.04 -2.83 -14.63
CA LEU A 1 1.51 -2.71 -13.25
C LEU A 1 0.31 -2.48 -12.34
N ILE A 2 0.32 -3.04 -11.13
CA ILE A 2 -0.68 -2.78 -10.08
C ILE A 2 0.08 -2.50 -8.78
N ASN A 3 -0.28 -1.44 -8.07
CA ASN A 3 0.22 -1.14 -6.73
C ASN A 3 -0.94 -0.83 -5.77
N ALA A 4 -1.22 -1.79 -4.90
CA ALA A 4 -2.15 -1.67 -3.77
C ALA A 4 -1.41 -1.86 -2.43
N GLY A 5 -0.11 -1.66 -2.42
CA GLY A 5 0.77 -1.84 -1.26
C GLY A 5 1.14 -0.52 -0.59
N ARG A 6 2.17 0.13 -1.11
CA ARG A 6 2.63 1.45 -0.62
C ARG A 6 3.13 2.29 -1.79
N GLY A 7 2.88 3.60 -1.74
CA GLY A 7 3.32 4.56 -2.76
C GLY A 7 4.83 4.60 -2.92
N SER A 8 5.58 4.47 -1.84
CA SER A 8 7.05 4.45 -1.84
C SER A 8 7.69 3.28 -2.60
N LEU A 9 6.91 2.31 -3.06
CA LEU A 9 7.41 1.19 -3.88
C LEU A 9 7.63 1.58 -5.35
N ILE A 10 7.16 2.74 -5.77
CA ILE A 10 7.19 3.20 -7.15
C ILE A 10 7.84 4.58 -7.23
N ASP A 11 8.74 4.76 -8.18
CA ASP A 11 9.16 6.07 -8.66
C ASP A 11 8.08 6.58 -9.63
N GLU A 12 7.33 7.60 -9.20
CA GLU A 12 6.19 8.13 -9.94
C GLU A 12 6.59 8.81 -11.25
N ALA A 13 7.76 9.45 -11.30
CA ALA A 13 8.28 10.07 -12.52
C ALA A 13 8.71 9.01 -13.53
N ALA A 14 9.40 7.97 -13.08
CA ALA A 14 9.76 6.84 -13.92
C ALA A 14 8.53 6.10 -14.44
N LEU A 15 7.50 5.94 -13.62
CA LEU A 15 6.24 5.31 -14.04
C LEU A 15 5.58 6.06 -15.18
N LEU A 16 5.46 7.39 -15.09
CA LEU A 16 4.92 8.23 -16.17
C LEU A 16 5.73 8.08 -17.45
N ASP A 17 7.05 8.19 -17.36
CA ASP A 17 7.93 8.03 -18.52
C ASP A 17 7.74 6.67 -19.23
N HIS A 18 7.65 5.60 -18.45
CA HIS A 18 7.43 4.25 -19.00
C HIS A 18 6.04 4.05 -19.59
N LEU A 19 5.02 4.70 -19.06
CA LEU A 19 3.68 4.72 -19.63
C LEU A 19 3.65 5.50 -20.94
N ASP A 20 4.26 6.70 -20.97
CA ASP A 20 4.32 7.57 -22.14
C ASP A 20 5.07 6.90 -23.30
N LYS A 21 6.19 6.27 -23.03
CA LYS A 21 6.97 5.51 -24.00
C LYS A 21 6.32 4.19 -24.44
N GLY A 22 5.24 3.79 -23.79
CA GLY A 22 4.55 2.54 -24.09
C GLY A 22 5.25 1.27 -23.61
N HIS A 23 6.28 1.40 -22.76
CA HIS A 23 6.91 0.26 -22.10
C HIS A 23 5.96 -0.42 -21.11
N LEU A 24 5.10 0.38 -20.46
CA LEU A 24 3.96 -0.10 -19.69
C LEU A 24 2.67 0.22 -20.44
N ARG A 25 1.80 -0.76 -20.57
CA ARG A 25 0.51 -0.62 -21.24
C ARG A 25 -0.50 0.15 -20.40
N PHE A 26 -0.55 -0.20 -19.11
CA PHE A 26 -1.44 0.39 -18.10
C PHE A 26 -0.82 0.23 -16.72
N ALA A 27 -1.21 1.12 -15.80
CA ALA A 27 -1.00 0.91 -14.38
C ALA A 27 -2.28 1.22 -13.59
N MET A 28 -2.46 0.51 -12.46
CA MET A 28 -3.50 0.74 -11.47
C MET A 28 -2.83 1.04 -10.14
N LEU A 29 -3.16 2.17 -9.56
CA LEU A 29 -2.57 2.64 -8.30
C LEU A 29 -3.67 2.93 -7.30
N ASP A 30 -3.56 2.31 -6.12
CA ASP A 30 -4.42 2.58 -4.97
C ASP A 30 -3.70 3.41 -3.91
N VAL A 31 -2.38 3.57 -4.06
CA VAL A 31 -1.49 4.25 -3.11
C VAL A 31 -0.50 5.16 -3.82
N PHE A 32 -0.10 6.26 -3.18
CA PHE A 32 0.73 7.30 -3.75
C PHE A 32 1.89 7.67 -2.81
N ALA A 33 2.95 8.26 -3.36
CA ALA A 33 4.10 8.70 -2.56
C ALA A 33 3.71 9.76 -1.53
N THR A 34 2.76 10.63 -1.90
CA THR A 34 2.15 11.61 -0.99
C THR A 34 0.63 11.47 -1.06
N GLU A 35 0.00 11.28 0.08
CA GLU A 35 -1.44 11.14 0.22
C GLU A 35 -2.03 12.23 1.13
N PRO A 36 -3.14 12.83 0.76
CA PRO A 36 -3.89 12.65 -0.48
C PRO A 36 -3.12 13.15 -1.71
N LEU A 37 -3.36 12.51 -2.88
CA LEU A 37 -2.75 12.92 -4.15
C LEU A 37 -3.14 14.37 -4.48
N ALA A 38 -2.15 15.22 -4.81
CA ALA A 38 -2.39 16.62 -5.09
C ALA A 38 -3.38 16.82 -6.26
N PRO A 39 -4.27 17.81 -6.20
CA PRO A 39 -5.30 18.03 -7.23
C PRO A 39 -4.74 18.27 -8.64
N ASP A 40 -3.54 18.80 -8.73
CA ASP A 40 -2.82 19.11 -9.99
C ASP A 40 -1.84 18.01 -10.40
N HIS A 41 -1.84 16.87 -9.69
CA HIS A 41 -0.91 15.79 -9.99
C HIS A 41 -1.17 15.20 -11.39
N PRO A 42 -0.11 14.96 -12.21
CA PRO A 42 -0.26 14.48 -13.58
C PRO A 42 -0.97 13.12 -13.70
N PHE A 43 -0.97 12.32 -12.65
CA PHE A 43 -1.68 11.04 -12.63
C PHE A 43 -3.18 11.17 -12.94
N TRP A 44 -3.83 12.26 -12.50
CA TRP A 44 -5.27 12.46 -12.71
C TRP A 44 -5.69 12.49 -14.19
N HIS A 45 -4.80 12.91 -15.05
CA HIS A 45 -5.09 13.12 -16.47
C HIS A 45 -4.43 12.08 -17.38
N HIS A 46 -3.65 11.14 -16.82
CA HIS A 46 -2.93 10.18 -17.63
C HIS A 46 -3.86 9.05 -18.12
N PRO A 47 -4.04 8.85 -19.46
CA PRO A 47 -5.06 7.97 -20.02
C PRO A 47 -4.81 6.48 -19.77
N ARG A 48 -3.62 6.10 -19.31
CA ARG A 48 -3.23 4.72 -19.02
C ARG A 48 -3.09 4.44 -17.51
N LEU A 49 -3.59 5.36 -16.65
CA LEU A 49 -3.64 5.17 -15.21
C LEU A 49 -5.09 4.98 -14.75
N ILE A 50 -5.27 4.03 -13.86
CA ILE A 50 -6.49 3.84 -13.08
C ILE A 50 -6.11 4.13 -11.63
N LEU A 51 -6.83 5.04 -10.99
CA LEU A 51 -6.55 5.47 -9.63
C LEU A 51 -7.73 5.13 -8.72
N THR A 52 -7.42 4.61 -7.54
CA THR A 52 -8.37 4.43 -6.45
C THR A 52 -7.79 5.06 -5.18
N PRO A 53 -8.62 5.59 -4.25
CA PRO A 53 -8.15 6.43 -3.15
C PRO A 53 -7.81 5.60 -1.90
N HIS A 54 -6.83 4.70 -2.00
CA HIS A 54 -6.33 3.87 -0.90
C HIS A 54 -7.44 3.03 -0.24
N VAL A 55 -8.21 2.32 -1.06
CA VAL A 55 -9.39 1.54 -0.63
C VAL A 55 -9.28 0.05 -0.93
N ALA A 56 -8.13 -0.42 -1.40
CA ALA A 56 -7.95 -1.82 -1.83
C ALA A 56 -8.03 -2.83 -0.67
N ALA A 57 -7.91 -2.38 0.58
CA ALA A 57 -7.99 -3.26 1.74
C ALA A 57 -8.66 -2.56 2.93
N ASP A 58 -9.94 -2.82 3.13
CA ASP A 58 -10.64 -2.41 4.34
C ASP A 58 -10.28 -3.32 5.52
N THR A 59 -9.97 -2.70 6.66
CA THR A 59 -9.76 -3.43 7.90
C THR A 59 -11.10 -3.84 8.49
N ILE A 60 -11.37 -5.15 8.55
CA ILE A 60 -12.52 -5.68 9.28
C ILE A 60 -12.23 -5.51 10.78
N LEU A 61 -12.84 -4.49 11.41
CA LEU A 61 -12.53 -4.07 12.77
C LEU A 61 -12.67 -5.20 13.78
N GLU A 62 -13.73 -6.00 13.71
CA GLU A 62 -13.97 -7.12 14.61
C GLU A 62 -12.81 -8.14 14.55
N GLU A 63 -12.39 -8.49 13.35
CA GLU A 63 -11.29 -9.44 13.14
C GLU A 63 -9.96 -8.86 13.64
N ALA A 64 -9.68 -7.58 13.38
CA ALA A 64 -8.49 -6.89 13.88
C ALA A 64 -8.44 -6.89 15.41
N VAL A 65 -9.54 -6.53 16.07
CA VAL A 65 -9.63 -6.53 17.54
C VAL A 65 -9.44 -7.94 18.09
N ARG A 66 -10.06 -8.94 17.51
CA ARG A 66 -9.90 -10.34 17.91
C ARG A 66 -8.45 -10.81 17.82
N GLN A 67 -7.77 -10.50 16.73
CA GLN A 67 -6.36 -10.84 16.52
C GLN A 67 -5.43 -10.12 17.49
N ILE A 68 -5.64 -8.82 17.72
CA ILE A 68 -4.86 -8.03 18.68
C ILE A 68 -5.03 -8.60 20.08
N ALA A 69 -6.26 -8.85 20.51
CA ALA A 69 -6.54 -9.41 21.82
C ALA A 69 -5.91 -10.81 22.02
N ALA A 70 -5.91 -11.64 21.00
CA ALA A 70 -5.26 -12.95 21.05
C ALA A 70 -3.73 -12.82 21.19
N ARG A 71 -3.10 -11.91 20.44
CA ARG A 71 -1.66 -11.65 20.52
C ARG A 71 -1.24 -11.07 21.88
N LEU A 72 -2.02 -10.14 22.42
CA LEU A 72 -1.76 -9.59 23.76
C LEU A 72 -1.84 -10.65 24.84
N ARG A 73 -2.84 -11.54 24.78
CA ARG A 73 -2.92 -12.67 25.73
C ARG A 73 -1.74 -13.63 25.61
N ALA A 74 -1.31 -13.94 24.39
CA ALA A 74 -0.14 -14.78 24.17
C ALA A 74 1.13 -14.14 24.75
N LEU A 75 1.35 -12.84 24.49
CA LEU A 75 2.47 -12.09 25.06
C LEU A 75 2.45 -12.09 26.59
N SER A 76 1.31 -11.82 27.23
CA SER A 76 1.18 -11.78 28.69
C SER A 76 1.40 -13.14 29.35
N SER A 77 1.18 -14.23 28.63
CA SER A 77 1.42 -15.60 29.09
C SER A 77 2.77 -16.20 28.63
N GLY A 78 3.65 -15.39 28.04
CA GLY A 78 4.96 -15.83 27.57
C GLY A 78 4.91 -16.79 26.38
N GLN A 79 3.78 -16.83 25.68
CA GLN A 79 3.62 -17.68 24.49
C GLN A 79 4.19 -16.99 23.23
N PRO A 80 4.65 -17.76 22.24
CA PRO A 80 5.12 -17.22 20.97
C PRO A 80 4.01 -16.43 20.25
N VAL A 81 4.37 -15.27 19.69
CA VAL A 81 3.47 -14.42 18.90
C VAL A 81 3.99 -14.36 17.47
N ASN A 82 3.12 -14.70 16.51
CA ASN A 82 3.43 -14.57 15.10
C ASN A 82 3.33 -13.11 14.63
N GLY A 83 4.17 -12.74 13.66
CA GLY A 83 4.14 -11.41 13.06
C GLY A 83 4.85 -10.33 13.90
N LEU A 84 5.77 -10.72 14.76
CA LEU A 84 6.68 -9.77 15.40
C LEU A 84 7.63 -9.20 14.36
N VAL A 85 7.71 -7.88 14.33
CA VAL A 85 8.65 -7.17 13.44
C VAL A 85 10.07 -7.32 13.99
N ASP A 86 10.96 -7.83 13.17
CA ASP A 86 12.39 -7.76 13.43
C ASP A 86 12.86 -6.33 13.18
N ARG A 87 13.22 -5.62 14.26
CA ARG A 87 13.62 -4.20 14.17
C ARG A 87 14.91 -3.97 13.39
N GLN A 88 15.75 -4.99 13.21
CA GLN A 88 16.97 -4.87 12.41
C GLN A 88 16.68 -5.04 10.93
N ARG A 89 15.72 -5.89 10.58
CA ARG A 89 15.30 -6.14 9.20
C ARG A 89 14.22 -5.16 8.71
N GLY A 90 13.41 -4.62 9.62
CA GLY A 90 12.31 -3.71 9.31
C GLY A 90 11.01 -4.39 8.89
N TYR A 91 10.92 -5.71 8.96
CA TYR A 91 9.72 -6.50 8.66
C TYR A 91 9.69 -7.79 9.46
#